data_6b2d6d8fdee3387529d7b9c3717f04b1
#
_entry.id   6b2d6d8fdee3387529d7b9c3717f04b1
#
_cell.length_a   1.000
_cell.length_b   1.000
_cell.length_c   1.000
_cell.angle_alpha   90.00
_cell.angle_beta   90.00
_cell.angle_gamma   90.00
#
_symmetry.space_group_name_H-M   'P 1'
#
loop_
_entity.id
_entity.type
_entity.pdbx_description
1 polymer ?
#
loop_
_entity_poly.entity_id
_entity_poly.type
_entity_poly.pdbx_seq_one_letter_code
_entity_poly.pdbx_strand_id
1 'polypeptide(L)'
;TGDGGSVGTEWSARDLCLGNCLIDQWIRTHSKKIFDKDGKIALSGKINKAVLTHALNDYYESELFFGLQNKSMDPRDFDLSFARGLSLEDGAATLTEYTADILAKSLEEYSKNFDSKIILTGGGRKNKYLIRRLREKSRYTVLLIDDYGINGDFVESQAFAYLAIRSYLGEPISFPETTGCSKACAGGKIIRAT
;
A
#
# COMPACT_ATOMS: atom_id res chain seq x y z
N THR A 1 39.01 -5.41 15.13
CA THR A 1 38.66 -6.61 14.36
C THR A 1 37.32 -7.09 14.84
N GLY A 2 36.26 -6.47 14.37
CA GLY A 2 34.89 -6.93 14.57
C GLY A 2 34.54 -7.76 13.35
N ASP A 3 34.20 -9.03 13.55
CA ASP A 3 33.58 -9.86 12.55
C ASP A 3 32.34 -9.16 12.05
N GLY A 4 32.39 -8.67 10.81
CA GLY A 4 31.24 -8.27 10.06
C GLY A 4 30.38 -9.49 9.79
N GLY A 5 29.64 -9.92 10.79
CA GLY A 5 28.53 -10.82 10.59
C GLY A 5 27.64 -10.19 9.55
N SER A 6 27.49 -10.83 8.40
CA SER A 6 26.47 -10.48 7.44
C SER A 6 25.14 -10.55 8.21
N VAL A 7 24.64 -9.43 8.63
CA VAL A 7 23.22 -9.29 8.93
C VAL A 7 22.57 -9.64 7.61
N GLY A 8 22.08 -10.85 7.49
CA GLY A 8 21.25 -11.25 6.38
C GLY A 8 20.07 -10.30 6.40
N THR A 9 20.17 -9.25 5.63
CA THR A 9 19.07 -8.33 5.39
C THR A 9 18.11 -9.07 4.48
N GLU A 10 17.27 -9.91 5.05
CA GLU A 10 16.08 -10.41 4.39
C GLU A 10 15.13 -9.22 4.21
N TRP A 11 15.43 -8.42 3.19
CA TRP A 11 14.55 -7.34 2.77
C TRP A 11 13.90 -7.73 1.44
N SER A 12 12.63 -7.43 1.30
CA SER A 12 11.89 -7.66 0.08
C SER A 12 10.85 -6.57 -0.13
N ALA A 13 10.42 -6.39 -1.37
CA ALA A 13 9.35 -5.48 -1.71
C ALA A 13 8.35 -6.18 -2.61
N ARG A 14 7.06 -5.92 -2.37
CA ARG A 14 5.96 -6.38 -3.22
C ARG A 14 4.72 -5.53 -3.02
N ASP A 15 3.84 -5.54 -4.00
CA ASP A 15 2.52 -4.97 -3.88
C ASP A 15 1.61 -5.92 -3.07
N LEU A 16 0.86 -5.36 -2.13
CA LEU A 16 -0.09 -6.10 -1.30
C LEU A 16 -1.54 -5.74 -1.65
N CYS A 17 -1.83 -4.48 -1.86
CA CYS A 17 -3.09 -3.97 -2.34
C CYS A 17 -2.97 -2.49 -2.78
N LEU A 18 -4.04 -1.93 -3.31
CA LEU A 18 -4.05 -0.57 -3.87
C LEU A 18 -4.10 0.57 -2.84
N GLY A 19 -4.03 0.27 -1.54
CA GLY A 19 -4.12 1.28 -0.50
C GLY A 19 -5.37 2.17 -0.66
N ASN A 20 -5.19 3.48 -0.76
CA ASN A 20 -6.30 4.45 -0.84
C ASN A 20 -6.93 4.56 -2.24
N CYS A 21 -6.36 3.95 -3.28
CA CYS A 21 -6.76 4.17 -4.68
C CYS A 21 -8.22 3.82 -4.97
N LEU A 22 -8.73 2.70 -4.42
CA LEU A 22 -10.12 2.27 -4.62
C LEU A 22 -11.11 3.26 -4.00
N ILE A 23 -10.80 3.73 -2.79
CA ILE A 23 -11.60 4.71 -2.08
C ILE A 23 -11.66 6.01 -2.88
N ASP A 24 -10.50 6.49 -3.35
CA ASP A 24 -10.41 7.72 -4.13
C ASP A 24 -11.12 7.60 -5.49
N GLN A 25 -11.06 6.44 -6.13
CA GLN A 25 -11.80 6.16 -7.35
C GLN A 25 -13.31 6.22 -7.11
N TRP A 26 -13.79 5.61 -6.03
CA TRP A 26 -15.20 5.68 -5.62
C TRP A 26 -15.67 7.12 -5.41
N ILE A 27 -14.88 7.90 -4.65
CA ILE A 27 -15.19 9.31 -4.36
C ILE A 27 -15.28 10.14 -5.65
N ARG A 28 -14.34 9.97 -6.57
CA ARG A 28 -14.34 10.69 -7.86
C ARG A 28 -15.53 10.32 -8.73
N THR A 29 -15.94 9.06 -8.72
CA THR A 29 -17.07 8.58 -9.52
C THR A 29 -18.42 9.05 -8.98
N HIS A 30 -18.55 9.20 -7.66
CA HIS A 30 -19.84 9.49 -7.01
C HIS A 30 -19.95 10.92 -6.45
N SER A 31 -18.92 11.74 -6.61
CA SER A 31 -18.93 13.13 -6.12
C SER A 31 -18.00 14.02 -6.95
N LYS A 32 -18.04 15.33 -6.66
CA LYS A 32 -17.10 16.32 -7.21
C LYS A 32 -15.76 16.36 -6.47
N LYS A 33 -15.59 15.54 -5.43
CA LYS A 33 -14.35 15.46 -4.65
C LYS A 33 -13.36 14.51 -5.31
N ILE A 34 -12.07 14.73 -5.08
CA ILE A 34 -10.99 13.91 -5.66
C ILE A 34 -10.54 12.78 -4.72
N PHE A 35 -10.80 12.91 -3.41
CA PHE A 35 -10.50 11.91 -2.39
C PHE A 35 -11.35 12.14 -1.12
N ASP A 36 -11.37 11.16 -0.22
CA ASP A 36 -12.03 11.27 1.08
C ASP A 36 -11.09 11.89 2.12
N LYS A 37 -11.20 13.23 2.26
CA LYS A 37 -10.36 13.97 3.21
C LYS A 37 -10.57 13.48 4.65
N ASP A 38 -9.50 13.02 5.30
CA ASP A 38 -9.49 12.45 6.66
C ASP A 38 -10.40 11.21 6.84
N GLY A 39 -10.93 10.62 5.76
CA GLY A 39 -11.88 9.51 5.81
C GLY A 39 -13.28 9.90 6.32
N LYS A 40 -13.65 11.17 6.18
CA LYS A 40 -14.91 11.70 6.74
C LYS A 40 -16.17 11.19 6.05
N ILE A 41 -16.09 10.95 4.74
CA ILE A 41 -17.22 10.41 3.98
C ILE A 41 -17.45 8.95 4.40
N ALA A 42 -16.39 8.14 4.41
CA ALA A 42 -16.46 6.76 4.87
C ALA A 42 -16.92 6.65 6.34
N LEU A 43 -16.47 7.56 7.20
CA LEU A 43 -16.88 7.60 8.61
C LEU A 43 -18.38 7.87 8.78
N SER A 44 -19.01 8.60 7.86
CA SER A 44 -20.46 8.90 7.91
C SER A 44 -21.34 7.80 7.32
N GLY A 45 -20.74 6.84 6.59
CA GLY A 45 -21.44 5.71 5.99
C GLY A 45 -21.53 4.48 6.91
N LYS A 46 -22.26 3.49 6.42
CA LYS A 46 -22.40 2.19 7.07
C LYS A 46 -21.75 1.10 6.19
N ILE A 47 -20.93 0.27 6.79
CA ILE A 47 -20.34 -0.87 6.11
C ILE A 47 -21.45 -1.86 5.72
N ASN A 48 -21.60 -2.14 4.43
CA ASN A 48 -22.47 -3.19 3.96
C ASN A 48 -21.76 -4.56 4.09
N LYS A 49 -22.09 -5.29 5.16
CA LYS A 49 -21.42 -6.55 5.50
C LYS A 49 -21.59 -7.63 4.42
N ALA A 50 -22.74 -7.71 3.79
CA ALA A 50 -22.98 -8.72 2.74
C ALA A 50 -22.11 -8.46 1.51
N VAL A 51 -22.08 -7.21 1.04
CA VAL A 51 -21.22 -6.77 -0.07
C VAL A 51 -19.75 -6.97 0.27
N LEU A 52 -19.33 -6.58 1.47
CA LEU A 52 -17.96 -6.75 1.93
C LEU A 52 -17.53 -8.21 1.94
N THR A 53 -18.36 -9.10 2.53
CA THR A 53 -18.04 -10.54 2.63
C THR A 53 -17.89 -11.15 1.24
N HIS A 54 -18.80 -10.83 0.32
CA HIS A 54 -18.71 -11.31 -1.05
C HIS A 54 -17.42 -10.84 -1.73
N ALA A 55 -17.14 -9.54 -1.68
CA ALA A 55 -15.94 -8.98 -2.29
C ALA A 55 -14.63 -9.54 -1.71
N LEU A 56 -14.57 -9.80 -0.40
CA LEU A 56 -13.40 -10.42 0.24
C LEU A 56 -13.24 -11.88 -0.19
N ASN A 57 -14.33 -12.65 -0.27
CA ASN A 57 -14.28 -14.03 -0.76
C ASN A 57 -13.78 -14.07 -2.21
N ASP A 58 -14.36 -13.25 -3.09
CA ASP A 58 -13.93 -13.14 -4.48
C ASP A 58 -12.45 -12.78 -4.61
N TYR A 59 -11.97 -11.85 -3.77
CA TYR A 59 -10.56 -11.47 -3.75
C TYR A 59 -9.66 -12.63 -3.32
N TYR A 60 -9.98 -13.32 -2.23
CA TYR A 60 -9.15 -14.40 -1.70
C TYR A 60 -9.21 -15.69 -2.51
N GLU A 61 -10.29 -15.92 -3.28
CA GLU A 61 -10.41 -17.03 -4.22
C GLU A 61 -9.83 -16.70 -5.60
N SER A 62 -9.47 -15.43 -5.85
CA SER A 62 -8.96 -14.99 -7.15
C SER A 62 -7.52 -15.38 -7.39
N GLU A 63 -7.18 -15.52 -8.69
CA GLU A 63 -5.76 -15.66 -9.11
C GLU A 63 -4.90 -14.46 -8.71
N LEU A 64 -5.49 -13.29 -8.50
CA LEU A 64 -4.81 -12.11 -7.95
C LEU A 64 -4.19 -12.43 -6.60
N PHE A 65 -4.94 -12.99 -5.69
CA PHE A 65 -4.43 -13.34 -4.35
C PHE A 65 -3.33 -14.40 -4.41
N PHE A 66 -3.53 -15.45 -5.20
CA PHE A 66 -2.51 -16.50 -5.38
C PHE A 66 -1.32 -16.06 -6.24
N GLY A 67 -1.52 -15.11 -7.14
CA GLY A 67 -0.49 -14.54 -8.02
C GLY A 67 0.39 -13.47 -7.36
N LEU A 68 0.01 -12.98 -6.17
CA LEU A 68 0.67 -11.88 -5.45
C LEU A 68 2.14 -12.10 -5.12
N GLN A 69 2.61 -13.33 -5.15
CA GLN A 69 4.01 -13.62 -4.84
C GLN A 69 5.00 -13.13 -5.90
N ASN A 70 4.53 -12.81 -7.13
CA ASN A 70 5.44 -12.54 -8.26
C ASN A 70 4.98 -11.45 -9.24
N LYS A 71 3.92 -10.69 -8.97
CA LYS A 71 3.40 -9.65 -9.89
C LYS A 71 3.15 -8.34 -9.17
N SER A 72 3.48 -7.23 -9.84
CA SER A 72 3.00 -5.90 -9.47
C SER A 72 1.49 -5.81 -9.70
N MET A 73 0.80 -5.12 -8.78
CA MET A 73 -0.64 -4.85 -8.90
C MET A 73 -0.88 -3.55 -9.67
N ASP A 74 -1.84 -3.61 -10.60
CA ASP A 74 -2.35 -2.41 -11.29
C ASP A 74 -3.72 -2.03 -10.70
N PRO A 75 -4.05 -0.73 -10.55
CA PRO A 75 -5.40 -0.30 -10.17
C PRO A 75 -6.52 -0.90 -11.04
N ARG A 76 -6.24 -1.28 -12.27
CA ARG A 76 -7.18 -1.93 -13.18
C ARG A 76 -7.48 -3.39 -12.86
N ASP A 77 -6.65 -4.02 -12.03
CA ASP A 77 -6.87 -5.40 -11.58
C ASP A 77 -7.99 -5.49 -10.53
N PHE A 78 -8.44 -4.35 -10.01
CA PHE A 78 -9.48 -4.27 -9.00
C PHE A 78 -10.77 -3.69 -9.58
N ASP A 79 -11.84 -4.45 -9.45
CA ASP A 79 -13.17 -4.02 -9.85
C ASP A 79 -13.95 -3.46 -8.65
N LEU A 80 -14.57 -2.29 -8.84
CA LEU A 80 -15.46 -1.66 -7.86
C LEU A 80 -16.93 -2.03 -8.05
N SER A 81 -17.23 -2.92 -9.02
CA SER A 81 -18.62 -3.27 -9.38
C SER A 81 -19.40 -3.88 -8.21
N PHE A 82 -18.71 -4.54 -7.27
CA PHE A 82 -19.32 -5.08 -6.07
C PHE A 82 -19.99 -4.03 -5.18
N ALA A 83 -19.48 -2.78 -5.19
CA ALA A 83 -20.05 -1.67 -4.42
C ALA A 83 -21.18 -0.95 -5.16
N ARG A 84 -21.51 -1.36 -6.39
CA ARG A 84 -22.56 -0.71 -7.19
C ARG A 84 -23.89 -0.71 -6.47
N GLY A 85 -24.57 0.45 -6.49
CA GLY A 85 -25.86 0.64 -5.82
C GLY A 85 -25.78 1.07 -4.36
N LEU A 86 -24.59 1.14 -3.76
CA LEU A 86 -24.42 1.75 -2.46
C LEU A 86 -24.43 3.29 -2.58
N SER A 87 -24.79 3.95 -1.49
CA SER A 87 -24.64 5.41 -1.39
C SER A 87 -23.16 5.80 -1.43
N LEU A 88 -22.86 7.08 -1.68
CA LEU A 88 -21.47 7.58 -1.64
C LEU A 88 -20.79 7.20 -0.32
N GLU A 89 -21.48 7.41 0.80
CA GLU A 89 -20.98 7.21 2.15
C GLU A 89 -20.81 5.70 2.46
N ASP A 90 -21.82 4.89 2.16
CA ASP A 90 -21.81 3.46 2.45
C ASP A 90 -20.78 2.73 1.57
N GLY A 91 -20.65 3.15 0.31
CA GLY A 91 -19.62 2.62 -0.58
C GLY A 91 -18.21 2.99 -0.10
N ALA A 92 -17.99 4.25 0.29
CA ALA A 92 -16.72 4.68 0.86
C ALA A 92 -16.38 3.91 2.16
N ALA A 93 -17.37 3.70 3.04
CA ALA A 93 -17.19 2.92 4.28
C ALA A 93 -16.84 1.45 3.97
N THR A 94 -17.57 0.83 3.05
CA THR A 94 -17.38 -0.58 2.67
C THR A 94 -16.02 -0.80 1.99
N LEU A 95 -15.62 0.09 1.09
CA LEU A 95 -14.31 0.03 0.43
C LEU A 95 -13.14 0.30 1.39
N THR A 96 -13.33 1.20 2.37
CA THR A 96 -12.32 1.42 3.40
C THR A 96 -12.12 0.17 4.25
N GLU A 97 -13.22 -0.49 4.63
CA GLU A 97 -13.18 -1.74 5.36
C GLU A 97 -12.52 -2.86 4.57
N TYR A 98 -12.89 -3.02 3.29
CA TYR A 98 -12.30 -3.96 2.34
C TYR A 98 -10.78 -3.77 2.24
N THR A 99 -10.33 -2.53 2.04
CA THR A 99 -8.90 -2.21 1.95
C THR A 99 -8.17 -2.54 3.25
N ALA A 100 -8.76 -2.21 4.40
CA ALA A 100 -8.16 -2.48 5.71
C ALA A 100 -8.06 -3.99 6.00
N ASP A 101 -9.07 -4.78 5.61
CA ASP A 101 -9.06 -6.24 5.75
C ASP A 101 -7.94 -6.88 4.93
N ILE A 102 -7.84 -6.51 3.65
CA ILE A 102 -6.79 -7.03 2.77
C ILE A 102 -5.40 -6.67 3.30
N LEU A 103 -5.19 -5.40 3.67
CA LEU A 103 -3.89 -4.96 4.22
C LEU A 103 -3.52 -5.72 5.48
N ALA A 104 -4.43 -5.83 6.45
CA ALA A 104 -4.16 -6.51 7.70
C ALA A 104 -3.79 -7.98 7.49
N LYS A 105 -4.56 -8.69 6.66
CA LYS A 105 -4.32 -10.11 6.35
C LYS A 105 -3.05 -10.33 5.56
N SER A 106 -2.79 -9.50 4.54
CA SER A 106 -1.54 -9.58 3.75
C SER A 106 -0.30 -9.34 4.62
N LEU A 107 -0.38 -8.40 5.58
CA LEU A 107 0.71 -8.16 6.52
C LEU A 107 0.96 -9.37 7.43
N GLU A 108 -0.09 -10.07 7.87
CA GLU A 108 0.04 -11.30 8.67
C GLU A 108 0.67 -12.46 7.88
N GLU A 109 0.42 -12.53 6.59
CA GLU A 109 1.03 -13.54 5.72
C GLU A 109 2.51 -13.22 5.44
N TYR A 110 2.82 -11.93 5.30
CA TYR A 110 4.16 -11.47 4.98
C TYR A 110 5.13 -11.55 6.15
N SER A 111 4.73 -11.18 7.34
CA SER A 111 5.57 -11.21 8.53
C SER A 111 5.00 -12.18 9.56
N LYS A 112 5.83 -13.10 10.03
CA LYS A 112 5.49 -14.00 11.16
C LYS A 112 6.01 -13.47 12.50
N ASN A 113 6.75 -12.37 12.49
CA ASN A 113 7.24 -11.74 13.71
C ASN A 113 6.24 -10.71 14.23
N PHE A 114 5.52 -11.04 15.27
CA PHE A 114 4.48 -10.19 15.87
C PHE A 114 5.02 -8.94 16.56
N ASP A 115 6.33 -8.86 16.84
CA ASP A 115 6.98 -7.65 17.36
C ASP A 115 7.30 -6.64 16.26
N SER A 116 7.01 -6.97 14.99
CA SER A 116 7.23 -6.07 13.86
C SER A 116 6.34 -4.84 13.97
N LYS A 117 6.91 -3.70 13.59
CA LYS A 117 6.20 -2.42 13.47
C LYS A 117 5.90 -2.14 12.02
N ILE A 118 4.67 -1.71 11.75
CA ILE A 118 4.25 -1.26 10.42
C ILE A 118 4.33 0.26 10.39
N ILE A 119 5.18 0.81 9.55
CA ILE A 119 5.34 2.26 9.38
C ILE A 119 4.66 2.66 8.08
N LEU A 120 3.62 3.48 8.18
CA LEU A 120 2.85 3.94 7.04
C LEU A 120 3.40 5.26 6.50
N THR A 121 3.51 5.33 5.17
CA THR A 121 3.91 6.52 4.42
C THR A 121 2.95 6.75 3.25
N GLY A 122 3.17 7.80 2.46
CA GLY A 122 2.32 8.13 1.32
C GLY A 122 0.97 8.73 1.69
N GLY A 123 0.13 9.00 0.69
CA GLY A 123 -1.14 9.74 0.84
C GLY A 123 -2.19 9.06 1.72
N GLY A 124 -2.24 7.72 1.68
CA GLY A 124 -3.21 6.91 2.43
C GLY A 124 -3.10 7.10 3.95
N ARG A 125 -1.91 7.42 4.49
CA ARG A 125 -1.71 7.69 5.91
C ARG A 125 -2.54 8.87 6.44
N LYS A 126 -2.98 9.76 5.56
CA LYS A 126 -3.85 10.91 5.91
C LYS A 126 -5.32 10.54 6.06
N ASN A 127 -5.72 9.36 5.59
CA ASN A 127 -7.07 8.87 5.75
C ASN A 127 -7.25 8.27 7.16
N LYS A 128 -7.65 9.11 8.11
CA LYS A 128 -7.76 8.73 9.53
C LYS A 128 -8.70 7.55 9.77
N TYR A 129 -9.76 7.42 8.95
CA TYR A 129 -10.69 6.30 9.08
C TYR A 129 -10.05 4.99 8.64
N LEU A 130 -9.36 4.98 7.49
CA LEU A 130 -8.61 3.82 7.02
C LEU A 130 -7.54 3.38 8.05
N ILE A 131 -6.76 4.33 8.58
CA ILE A 131 -5.74 4.04 9.58
C ILE A 131 -6.35 3.45 10.86
N ARG A 132 -7.47 4.00 11.31
CA ARG A 132 -8.20 3.44 12.46
C ARG A 132 -8.63 2.01 12.19
N ARG A 133 -9.27 1.74 11.03
CA ARG A 133 -9.71 0.38 10.68
C ARG A 133 -8.53 -0.59 10.57
N LEU A 134 -7.41 -0.16 9.98
CA LEU A 134 -6.20 -0.98 9.90
C LEU A 134 -5.64 -1.29 11.29
N ARG A 135 -5.59 -0.32 12.21
CA ARG A 135 -5.13 -0.53 13.59
C ARG A 135 -6.02 -1.49 14.37
N GLU A 136 -7.33 -1.45 14.14
CA GLU A 136 -8.30 -2.34 14.81
C GLU A 136 -8.20 -3.78 14.30
N LYS A 137 -7.74 -4.00 13.07
CA LYS A 137 -7.64 -5.31 12.43
C LYS A 137 -6.25 -5.93 12.50
N SER A 138 -5.23 -5.10 12.51
CA SER A 138 -3.83 -5.55 12.48
C SER A 138 -3.38 -6.05 13.84
N ARG A 139 -2.61 -7.14 13.86
CA ARG A 139 -1.89 -7.62 15.05
C ARG A 139 -0.63 -6.83 15.33
N TYR A 140 -0.17 -6.04 14.36
CA TYR A 140 1.06 -5.27 14.46
C TYR A 140 0.81 -3.87 14.98
N THR A 141 1.82 -3.26 15.59
CA THR A 141 1.78 -1.84 15.91
C THR A 141 1.88 -1.01 14.63
N VAL A 142 0.81 -0.28 14.31
CA VAL A 142 0.73 0.57 13.12
C VAL A 142 1.04 2.02 13.50
N LEU A 143 2.14 2.53 12.96
CA LEU A 143 2.71 3.86 13.20
C LEU A 143 2.71 4.68 11.90
N LEU A 144 2.78 5.99 12.01
CA LEU A 144 2.97 6.87 10.87
C LEU A 144 4.43 7.28 10.78
N ILE A 145 4.94 7.46 9.58
CA ILE A 145 6.32 7.94 9.38
C ILE A 145 6.51 9.33 9.99
N ASP A 146 5.45 10.12 10.06
CA ASP A 146 5.44 11.44 10.69
C ASP A 146 5.74 11.37 12.18
N ASP A 147 5.41 10.27 12.87
CA ASP A 147 5.71 10.03 14.28
C ASP A 147 7.24 9.94 14.55
N TYR A 148 8.04 9.76 13.50
CA TYR A 148 9.50 9.75 13.54
C TYR A 148 10.14 11.07 13.08
N GLY A 149 9.34 12.14 12.94
CA GLY A 149 9.81 13.44 12.48
C GLY A 149 10.12 13.51 10.98
N ILE A 150 9.73 12.50 10.20
CA ILE A 150 9.90 12.46 8.75
C ILE A 150 8.59 12.88 8.10
N ASN A 151 8.63 13.87 7.21
CA ASN A 151 7.44 14.28 6.48
C ASN A 151 7.07 13.22 5.42
N GLY A 152 6.01 12.47 5.67
CA GLY A 152 5.56 11.38 4.81
C GLY A 152 5.11 11.81 3.40
N ASP A 153 4.92 13.10 3.13
CA ASP A 153 4.59 13.60 1.79
C ASP A 153 5.81 13.62 0.86
N PHE A 154 7.02 13.61 1.42
CA PHE A 154 8.28 13.68 0.67
C PHE A 154 9.06 12.36 0.64
N VAL A 155 8.61 11.32 1.31
CA VAL A 155 9.33 10.04 1.37
C VAL A 155 9.58 9.47 -0.01
N GLU A 156 8.58 9.48 -0.89
CA GLU A 156 8.70 8.97 -2.25
C GLU A 156 9.67 9.82 -3.08
N SER A 157 9.55 11.14 -3.03
CA SER A 157 10.47 12.03 -3.76
C SER A 157 11.90 11.95 -3.24
N GLN A 158 12.09 11.75 -1.94
CA GLN A 158 13.42 11.50 -1.36
C GLN A 158 13.99 10.16 -1.81
N ALA A 159 13.16 9.11 -1.89
CA ALA A 159 13.58 7.82 -2.41
C ALA A 159 14.02 7.92 -3.88
N PHE A 160 13.24 8.61 -4.73
CA PHE A 160 13.63 8.84 -6.12
C PHE A 160 14.91 9.67 -6.25
N ALA A 161 15.08 10.71 -5.43
CA ALA A 161 16.32 11.49 -5.41
C ALA A 161 17.53 10.62 -5.02
N TYR A 162 17.38 9.76 -4.03
CA TYR A 162 18.41 8.80 -3.63
C TYR A 162 18.73 7.82 -4.77
N LEU A 163 17.73 7.24 -5.43
CA LEU A 163 17.92 6.35 -6.56
C LEU A 163 18.59 7.06 -7.75
N ALA A 164 18.26 8.31 -8.00
CA ALA A 164 18.90 9.12 -9.05
C ALA A 164 20.39 9.31 -8.77
N ILE A 165 20.76 9.61 -7.53
CA ILE A 165 22.18 9.74 -7.12
C ILE A 165 22.91 8.40 -7.29
N ARG A 166 22.33 7.29 -6.85
CA ARG A 166 22.93 5.98 -7.05
C ARG A 166 23.11 5.64 -8.53
N SER A 167 22.09 5.92 -9.34
CA SER A 167 22.18 5.73 -10.80
C SER A 167 23.31 6.60 -11.42
N TYR A 168 23.46 7.83 -10.98
CA TYR A 168 24.53 8.73 -11.41
C TYR A 168 25.92 8.17 -11.08
N LEU A 169 26.05 7.55 -9.90
CA LEU A 169 27.30 6.94 -9.42
C LEU A 169 27.55 5.53 -10.02
N GLY A 170 26.64 5.02 -10.83
CA GLY A 170 26.72 3.68 -11.40
C GLY A 170 26.44 2.55 -10.38
N GLU A 171 25.89 2.89 -9.23
CA GLU A 171 25.53 1.94 -8.19
C GLU A 171 24.17 1.25 -8.46
N PRO A 172 23.99 0.02 -7.96
CA PRO A 172 22.70 -0.67 -8.12
C PRO A 172 21.51 0.08 -7.53
N ILE A 173 20.41 0.11 -8.27
CA ILE A 173 19.11 0.66 -7.86
C ILE A 173 17.99 -0.39 -7.88
N SER A 174 18.26 -1.56 -8.45
CA SER A 174 17.35 -2.71 -8.48
C SER A 174 18.06 -3.94 -7.95
N PHE A 175 17.32 -4.76 -7.21
CA PHE A 175 17.84 -5.96 -6.57
C PHE A 175 16.85 -7.12 -6.74
N PRO A 176 17.32 -8.39 -6.76
CA PRO A 176 16.44 -9.55 -6.93
C PRO A 176 15.28 -9.56 -5.95
N GLU A 177 15.51 -9.17 -4.70
CA GLU A 177 14.57 -9.21 -3.60
C GLU A 177 13.47 -8.13 -3.70
N THR A 178 13.68 -7.10 -4.53
CA THR A 178 12.74 -5.97 -4.65
C THR A 178 12.07 -5.86 -6.00
N THR A 179 12.80 -6.15 -7.07
CA THR A 179 12.28 -5.97 -8.44
C THR A 179 12.28 -7.26 -9.25
N GLY A 180 12.76 -8.38 -8.67
CA GLY A 180 12.84 -9.66 -9.35
C GLY A 180 13.89 -9.72 -10.46
N CYS A 181 14.81 -8.76 -10.53
CA CYS A 181 15.90 -8.80 -11.49
C CYS A 181 16.89 -9.94 -11.18
N SER A 182 17.57 -10.50 -12.20
CA SER A 182 18.46 -11.65 -12.00
C SER A 182 19.70 -11.37 -11.15
N LYS A 183 20.11 -10.09 -11.05
CA LYS A 183 21.22 -9.61 -10.22
C LYS A 183 21.05 -8.13 -9.95
N ALA A 184 21.69 -7.64 -8.88
CA ALA A 184 21.72 -6.21 -8.60
C ALA A 184 22.23 -5.43 -9.81
N CYS A 185 21.48 -4.40 -10.23
CA CYS A 185 21.81 -3.63 -11.43
C CYS A 185 21.55 -2.13 -11.24
N ALA A 186 22.39 -1.32 -11.86
CA ALA A 186 22.16 0.09 -12.06
C ALA A 186 21.10 0.27 -13.18
N GLY A 187 20.49 1.43 -13.23
CA GLY A 187 19.48 1.77 -14.23
C GLY A 187 19.33 3.28 -14.37
N GLY A 188 18.38 3.67 -15.22
CA GLY A 188 18.14 5.06 -15.53
C GLY A 188 19.00 5.57 -16.70
N LYS A 189 18.55 6.70 -17.28
CA LYS A 189 19.25 7.42 -18.36
C LYS A 189 19.46 8.87 -17.94
N ILE A 190 20.72 9.29 -17.95
CA ILE A 190 21.07 10.68 -17.67
C ILE A 190 20.88 11.48 -18.95
N ILE A 191 19.96 12.43 -18.93
CA ILE A 191 19.75 13.38 -20.01
C ILE A 191 20.37 14.70 -19.58
N ARG A 192 21.36 15.15 -20.34
CA ARG A 192 21.97 16.48 -20.13
C ARG A 192 21.10 17.52 -20.82
N ALA A 193 20.83 18.63 -20.11
CA ALA A 193 20.24 19.79 -20.74
C ALA A 193 21.24 20.33 -21.80
N THR A 194 20.76 20.51 -23.01
CA THR A 194 21.51 21.19 -24.10
C THR A 194 21.40 22.69 -23.96
#